data_8b6e14f4d6f6bb52d17f92a2d4322a75
#
_entry.id   8b6e14f4d6f6bb52d17f92a2d4322a75
#
_cell.length_a   1.000
_cell.length_b   1.000
_cell.length_c   1.000
_cell.angle_alpha   90.00
_cell.angle_beta   90.00
_cell.angle_gamma   90.00
#
_symmetry.space_group_name_H-M   'P 1'
#
loop_
_entity.id
_entity.type
_entity.pdbx_description
1 polymer ?
#
loop_
_entity_poly.entity_id
_entity_poly.type
_entity_poly.pdbx_seq_one_letter_code
_entity_poly.pdbx_strand_id
1 'polypeptide(L)'
;MRGLFTAGVIDGMMEAGIVFDGAIGVSAGAVFGCNYKSNQPGRVLRYNLRFCKDPRYSSFRSLVTTGDLFGADFCYREIPDRLDPFDKQAYQENPMDFFVVGTDVHTGQPVYHNCLEGGEEDLDWFRASASMPLAARIVSVGGYDLLDGGIADSIPLAYLEGQGYDRNVVILTQPMGYVKTKNKALPLMRRVYRDYPALLDTLARRQDVYNETTAAIREKERRGEVFVIRPEAPLDIKRVDHNRARIQAVYDLGRAVAEKRLAAMRTFLEERGNQP
;
A
#
# COMPACT_ATOMS: atom_id res chain seq x y z
N MET A 1 4.18 -9.65 -0.66
CA MET A 1 4.84 -9.15 0.58
C MET A 1 5.95 -8.10 0.36
N ARG A 2 6.11 -7.54 -0.83
CA ARG A 2 7.08 -6.44 -1.09
C ARG A 2 6.86 -5.20 -0.23
N GLY A 3 5.63 -4.95 0.23
CA GLY A 3 5.33 -3.87 1.17
C GLY A 3 6.09 -3.90 2.49
N LEU A 4 6.74 -5.03 2.85
CA LEU A 4 7.64 -5.08 4.01
C LEU A 4 8.84 -4.12 3.88
N PHE A 5 9.31 -3.86 2.66
CA PHE A 5 10.27 -2.79 2.40
C PHE A 5 9.69 -1.43 2.82
N THR A 6 8.45 -1.13 2.40
CA THR A 6 7.74 0.08 2.82
C THR A 6 7.58 0.15 4.33
N ALA A 7 7.22 -0.98 4.98
CA ALA A 7 7.10 -1.03 6.44
C ALA A 7 8.43 -0.66 7.13
N GLY A 8 9.56 -1.20 6.64
CA GLY A 8 10.87 -0.83 7.16
C GLY A 8 11.19 0.65 6.99
N VAL A 9 10.83 1.23 5.83
CA VAL A 9 11.03 2.66 5.56
C VAL A 9 10.19 3.52 6.52
N ILE A 10 8.89 3.27 6.64
CA ILE A 10 8.00 4.07 7.50
C ILE A 10 8.35 3.95 8.98
N ASP A 11 8.79 2.77 9.43
CA ASP A 11 9.26 2.60 10.81
C ASP A 11 10.52 3.42 11.08
N GLY A 12 11.46 3.45 10.13
CA GLY A 12 12.63 4.34 10.23
C GLY A 12 12.27 5.82 10.27
N MET A 13 11.24 6.22 9.51
CA MET A 13 10.73 7.59 9.51
C MET A 13 10.04 7.95 10.84
N MET A 14 9.21 7.05 11.40
CA MET A 14 8.57 7.23 12.72
C MET A 14 9.60 7.39 13.82
N GLU A 15 10.59 6.51 13.90
CA GLU A 15 11.66 6.58 14.91
C GLU A 15 12.53 7.83 14.77
N ALA A 16 12.69 8.34 13.55
CA ALA A 16 13.36 9.60 13.29
C ALA A 16 12.50 10.84 13.56
N GLY A 17 11.24 10.67 13.98
CA GLY A 17 10.31 11.77 14.24
C GLY A 17 9.93 12.58 13.00
N ILE A 18 9.93 11.97 11.81
CA ILE A 18 9.40 12.60 10.60
C ILE A 18 7.88 12.63 10.71
N VAL A 19 7.26 13.75 10.43
CA VAL A 19 5.80 13.93 10.44
C VAL A 19 5.34 14.43 9.08
N PHE A 20 4.12 14.02 8.69
CA PHE A 20 3.46 14.47 7.47
C PHE A 20 2.05 14.95 7.79
N ASP A 21 1.54 15.88 6.99
CA ASP A 21 0.15 16.36 7.08
C ASP A 21 -0.82 15.34 6.46
N GLY A 22 -0.36 14.52 5.52
CA GLY A 22 -1.15 13.48 4.89
C GLY A 22 -0.31 12.35 4.33
N ALA A 23 -0.92 11.19 4.19
CA ALA A 23 -0.34 10.03 3.53
C ALA A 23 -1.41 9.30 2.71
N ILE A 24 -0.99 8.56 1.69
CA ILE A 24 -1.88 7.72 0.89
C ILE A 24 -1.29 6.34 0.70
N GLY A 25 -2.10 5.32 0.96
CA GLY A 25 -1.70 3.92 0.84
C GLY A 25 -2.52 3.17 -0.20
N VAL A 26 -1.85 2.28 -0.95
CA VAL A 26 -2.49 1.39 -1.92
C VAL A 26 -2.11 -0.05 -1.61
N SER A 27 -3.10 -0.95 -1.50
CA SER A 27 -2.87 -2.37 -1.25
C SER A 27 -2.04 -2.58 0.04
N ALA A 28 -0.86 -3.19 -0.04
CA ALA A 28 0.04 -3.29 1.12
C ALA A 28 0.39 -1.92 1.73
N GLY A 29 0.41 -0.85 0.93
CA GLY A 29 0.62 0.52 1.43
C GLY A 29 -0.52 1.01 2.31
N ALA A 30 -1.77 0.60 2.06
CA ALA A 30 -2.90 0.90 2.92
C ALA A 30 -2.80 0.13 4.25
N VAL A 31 -2.64 -1.20 4.17
CA VAL A 31 -2.61 -2.09 5.35
C VAL A 31 -1.39 -1.85 6.26
N PHE A 32 -0.26 -1.44 5.69
CA PHE A 32 0.96 -1.17 6.45
C PHE A 32 1.08 0.30 6.84
N GLY A 33 0.69 1.21 5.93
CA GLY A 33 0.79 2.64 6.13
C GLY A 33 -0.08 3.17 7.26
N CYS A 34 -1.23 2.55 7.56
CA CYS A 34 -2.07 2.94 8.70
C CYS A 34 -1.31 2.92 10.05
N ASN A 35 -0.25 2.08 10.15
CA ASN A 35 0.59 2.03 11.36
C ASN A 35 1.47 3.27 11.51
N TYR A 36 1.69 4.05 10.45
CA TYR A 36 2.35 5.35 10.55
C TYR A 36 1.48 6.36 11.27
N LYS A 37 0.18 6.43 10.92
CA LYS A 37 -0.77 7.31 11.59
C LYS A 37 -1.01 6.90 13.03
N SER A 38 -1.06 5.59 13.35
CA SER A 38 -1.18 5.09 14.73
C SER A 38 0.14 5.08 15.51
N ASN A 39 1.24 5.54 14.89
CA ASN A 39 2.58 5.58 15.50
C ASN A 39 3.00 4.26 16.14
N GLN A 40 2.85 3.16 15.40
CA GLN A 40 3.17 1.81 15.88
C GLN A 40 4.38 1.19 15.13
N PRO A 41 5.62 1.65 15.37
CA PRO A 41 6.80 1.07 14.73
C PRO A 41 6.96 -0.40 15.09
N GLY A 42 7.44 -1.20 14.15
CA GLY A 42 7.64 -2.64 14.29
C GLY A 42 6.38 -3.50 14.22
N ARG A 43 5.18 -2.93 14.32
CA ARG A 43 3.93 -3.70 14.33
C ARG A 43 3.77 -4.53 13.07
N VAL A 44 4.01 -3.95 11.90
CA VAL A 44 3.90 -4.65 10.62
C VAL A 44 4.82 -5.86 10.57
N LEU A 45 6.09 -5.69 10.94
CA LEU A 45 7.04 -6.81 10.98
C LEU A 45 6.60 -7.89 11.96
N ARG A 46 6.22 -7.50 13.17
CA ARG A 46 5.86 -8.37 14.28
C ARG A 46 4.74 -9.33 13.92
N TYR A 47 3.60 -8.84 13.41
CA TYR A 47 2.51 -9.74 13.05
C TYR A 47 2.82 -10.58 11.79
N ASN A 48 3.58 -10.02 10.81
CA ASN A 48 4.00 -10.81 9.65
C ASN A 48 4.91 -11.98 10.05
N LEU A 49 5.90 -11.77 10.92
CA LEU A 49 6.77 -12.83 11.42
C LEU A 49 6.01 -13.86 12.27
N ARG A 50 5.06 -13.39 13.09
CA ARG A 50 4.26 -14.24 13.95
C ARG A 50 3.34 -15.16 13.15
N PHE A 51 2.66 -14.62 12.14
CA PHE A 51 1.56 -15.30 11.46
C PHE A 51 1.87 -15.77 10.03
N CYS A 52 3.06 -15.52 9.47
CA CYS A 52 3.36 -15.91 8.08
C CYS A 52 3.17 -17.41 7.80
N LYS A 53 3.22 -18.28 8.82
CA LYS A 53 2.97 -19.72 8.69
C LYS A 53 1.59 -20.16 9.16
N ASP A 54 0.77 -19.24 9.70
CA ASP A 54 -0.59 -19.55 10.13
C ASP A 54 -1.51 -19.63 8.89
N PRO A 55 -2.21 -20.77 8.68
CA PRO A 55 -3.10 -20.92 7.52
C PRO A 55 -4.30 -19.97 7.53
N ARG A 56 -4.64 -19.38 8.68
CA ARG A 56 -5.67 -18.34 8.79
C ARG A 56 -5.18 -16.99 8.27
N TYR A 57 -3.86 -16.74 8.36
CA TYR A 57 -3.25 -15.51 7.84
C TYR A 57 -3.23 -15.50 6.32
N SER A 58 -2.65 -16.55 5.70
CA SER A 58 -2.63 -16.68 4.24
C SER A 58 -2.46 -18.13 3.82
N SER A 59 -3.39 -18.65 3.04
CA SER A 59 -3.31 -20.01 2.52
C SER A 59 -4.20 -20.21 1.30
N PHE A 60 -3.84 -21.20 0.47
CA PHE A 60 -4.68 -21.65 -0.62
C PHE A 60 -6.02 -22.24 -0.11
N ARG A 61 -5.99 -22.88 1.09
CA ARG A 61 -7.21 -23.33 1.77
C ARG A 61 -8.16 -22.16 2.05
N SER A 62 -7.65 -21.05 2.59
CA SER A 62 -8.44 -19.84 2.82
C SER A 62 -9.09 -19.36 1.51
N LEU A 63 -8.30 -19.27 0.42
CA LEU A 63 -8.82 -18.86 -0.88
C LEU A 63 -9.98 -19.74 -1.36
N VAL A 64 -9.86 -21.07 -1.22
CA VAL A 64 -10.92 -22.01 -1.66
C VAL A 64 -12.16 -21.96 -0.76
N THR A 65 -11.98 -21.83 0.56
CA THR A 65 -13.10 -21.89 1.52
C THR A 65 -13.78 -20.55 1.74
N THR A 66 -13.05 -19.44 1.64
CA THR A 66 -13.56 -18.10 1.95
C THR A 66 -13.58 -17.17 0.73
N GLY A 67 -12.88 -17.50 -0.36
CA GLY A 67 -12.68 -16.62 -1.50
C GLY A 67 -11.54 -15.61 -1.30
N ASP A 68 -10.88 -15.60 -0.14
CA ASP A 68 -9.81 -14.68 0.21
C ASP A 68 -8.51 -15.45 0.51
N LEU A 69 -7.42 -15.11 -0.20
CA LEU A 69 -6.09 -15.71 0.02
C LEU A 69 -5.54 -15.34 1.40
N PHE A 70 -5.72 -14.09 1.82
CA PHE A 70 -5.52 -13.62 3.18
C PHE A 70 -6.86 -13.67 3.90
N GLY A 71 -6.94 -14.41 5.02
CA GLY A 71 -8.18 -14.59 5.75
C GLY A 71 -8.71 -13.27 6.31
N ALA A 72 -9.84 -12.81 5.79
CA ALA A 72 -10.35 -11.47 6.08
C ALA A 72 -10.61 -11.25 7.58
N ASP A 73 -11.36 -12.14 8.22
CA ASP A 73 -11.67 -12.04 9.65
C ASP A 73 -10.40 -12.11 10.52
N PHE A 74 -9.46 -12.99 10.14
CA PHE A 74 -8.21 -13.10 10.88
C PHE A 74 -7.36 -11.84 10.76
N CYS A 75 -7.16 -11.33 9.51
CA CYS A 75 -6.26 -10.20 9.26
C CYS A 75 -6.84 -8.85 9.68
N TYR A 76 -8.17 -8.65 9.51
CA TYR A 76 -8.79 -7.33 9.68
C TYR A 76 -9.71 -7.24 10.91
N ARG A 77 -9.84 -8.33 11.72
CA ARG A 77 -10.57 -8.32 12.98
C ARG A 77 -9.72 -8.97 14.09
N GLU A 78 -9.39 -10.27 14.02
CA GLU A 78 -8.71 -10.97 15.11
C GLU A 78 -7.32 -10.41 15.42
N ILE A 79 -6.49 -10.11 14.40
CA ILE A 79 -5.17 -9.52 14.61
C ILE A 79 -5.28 -8.11 15.20
N PRO A 80 -5.96 -7.14 14.59
CA PRO A 80 -5.98 -5.76 15.09
C PRO A 80 -6.76 -5.58 16.39
N ASP A 81 -7.72 -6.45 16.70
CA ASP A 81 -8.48 -6.30 17.93
C ASP A 81 -7.87 -7.06 19.13
N ARG A 82 -7.13 -8.17 18.89
CA ARG A 82 -6.74 -9.09 19.98
C ARG A 82 -5.30 -9.59 19.94
N LEU A 83 -4.79 -9.96 18.76
CA LEU A 83 -3.52 -10.69 18.68
C LEU A 83 -2.30 -9.78 18.58
N ASP A 84 -2.45 -8.64 17.94
CA ASP A 84 -1.49 -7.55 17.83
C ASP A 84 -2.28 -6.24 17.70
N PRO A 85 -2.77 -5.67 18.81
CA PRO A 85 -3.75 -4.60 18.80
C PRO A 85 -3.33 -3.39 17.96
N PHE A 86 -4.28 -2.90 17.17
CA PHE A 86 -4.17 -1.64 16.46
C PHE A 86 -4.56 -0.50 17.38
N ASP A 87 -3.68 0.48 17.55
CA ASP A 87 -3.93 1.59 18.45
C ASP A 87 -4.85 2.62 17.77
N LYS A 88 -6.16 2.37 17.93
CA LYS A 88 -7.22 3.23 17.38
C LYS A 88 -7.19 4.62 17.99
N GLN A 89 -6.84 4.72 19.28
CA GLN A 89 -6.78 6.02 19.96
C GLN A 89 -5.65 6.88 19.39
N ALA A 90 -4.43 6.35 19.33
CA ALA A 90 -3.31 7.08 18.72
C ALA A 90 -3.57 7.42 17.25
N TYR A 91 -4.29 6.56 16.52
CA TYR A 91 -4.68 6.82 15.14
C TYR A 91 -5.63 8.02 15.03
N GLN A 92 -6.66 8.11 15.88
CA GLN A 92 -7.64 9.20 15.89
C GLN A 92 -7.03 10.53 16.37
N GLU A 93 -6.15 10.46 17.37
CA GLU A 93 -5.48 11.65 17.92
C GLU A 93 -4.45 12.27 16.96
N ASN A 94 -3.96 11.49 15.99
CA ASN A 94 -3.02 11.99 14.99
C ASN A 94 -3.78 12.79 13.90
N PRO A 95 -3.50 14.09 13.73
CA PRO A 95 -4.20 14.94 12.78
C PRO A 95 -3.88 14.64 11.31
N MET A 96 -2.91 13.78 11.02
CA MET A 96 -2.52 13.41 9.65
C MET A 96 -3.69 12.79 8.89
N ASP A 97 -3.99 13.26 7.69
CA ASP A 97 -4.90 12.59 6.78
C ASP A 97 -4.31 11.24 6.31
N PHE A 98 -5.12 10.20 6.27
CA PHE A 98 -4.70 8.91 5.74
C PHE A 98 -5.66 8.41 4.66
N PHE A 99 -5.28 8.65 3.41
CA PHE A 99 -6.07 8.23 2.27
C PHE A 99 -5.78 6.78 1.87
N VAL A 100 -6.81 6.11 1.41
CA VAL A 100 -6.74 4.75 0.88
C VAL A 100 -7.39 4.70 -0.50
N VAL A 101 -6.85 3.90 -1.39
CA VAL A 101 -7.36 3.78 -2.76
C VAL A 101 -8.00 2.41 -2.95
N GLY A 102 -9.25 2.38 -3.40
CA GLY A 102 -9.92 1.22 -3.96
C GLY A 102 -10.15 1.38 -5.46
N THR A 103 -10.42 0.30 -6.17
CA THR A 103 -10.92 0.35 -7.56
C THR A 103 -12.37 -0.08 -7.58
N ASP A 104 -13.28 0.81 -7.96
CA ASP A 104 -14.68 0.47 -8.13
C ASP A 104 -14.87 -0.48 -9.33
N VAL A 105 -15.48 -1.62 -9.08
CA VAL A 105 -15.63 -2.66 -10.11
C VAL A 105 -16.63 -2.28 -11.21
N HIS A 106 -17.58 -1.39 -10.92
CA HIS A 106 -18.61 -0.97 -11.87
C HIS A 106 -18.08 0.07 -12.86
N THR A 107 -17.28 1.00 -12.39
CA THR A 107 -16.74 2.11 -13.20
C THR A 107 -15.30 1.88 -13.65
N GLY A 108 -14.55 0.97 -12.99
CA GLY A 108 -13.13 0.78 -13.19
C GLY A 108 -12.26 1.95 -12.72
N GLN A 109 -12.86 2.96 -12.07
CA GLN A 109 -12.17 4.17 -11.61
C GLN A 109 -11.60 3.97 -10.20
N PRO A 110 -10.54 4.73 -9.83
CA PRO A 110 -10.07 4.78 -8.47
C PRO A 110 -11.08 5.52 -7.58
N VAL A 111 -11.28 5.00 -6.37
CA VAL A 111 -12.02 5.65 -5.29
C VAL A 111 -11.01 5.94 -4.18
N TYR A 112 -10.95 7.20 -3.77
CA TYR A 112 -10.07 7.66 -2.70
C TYR A 112 -10.92 7.94 -1.46
N HIS A 113 -10.52 7.38 -0.34
CA HIS A 113 -11.22 7.56 0.93
C HIS A 113 -10.24 8.01 2.02
N ASN A 114 -10.58 9.06 2.77
CA ASN A 114 -9.81 9.50 3.92
C ASN A 114 -10.26 8.72 5.15
N CYS A 115 -9.42 7.81 5.63
CA CYS A 115 -9.65 6.99 6.81
C CYS A 115 -9.29 7.79 8.06
N LEU A 116 -10.27 8.26 8.80
CA LEU A 116 -10.06 9.15 9.95
C LEU A 116 -10.09 8.41 11.30
N GLU A 117 -10.93 7.37 11.40
CA GLU A 117 -11.31 6.79 12.68
C GLU A 117 -10.50 5.54 13.07
N GLY A 118 -9.90 4.82 12.11
CA GLY A 118 -9.26 3.54 12.36
C GLY A 118 -10.22 2.46 12.87
N GLY A 119 -11.53 2.69 12.69
CA GLY A 119 -12.61 1.80 13.12
C GLY A 119 -12.88 0.67 12.12
N GLU A 120 -14.01 -0.02 12.28
CA GLU A 120 -14.35 -1.18 11.46
C GLU A 120 -14.49 -0.83 9.99
N GLU A 121 -15.08 0.31 9.67
CA GLU A 121 -15.24 0.77 8.29
C GLU A 121 -13.89 1.06 7.64
N ASP A 122 -12.97 1.74 8.34
CA ASP A 122 -11.62 1.99 7.83
C ASP A 122 -10.84 0.69 7.61
N LEU A 123 -11.01 -0.31 8.51
CA LEU A 123 -10.43 -1.65 8.31
C LEU A 123 -10.99 -2.34 7.06
N ASP A 124 -12.26 -2.12 6.72
CA ASP A 124 -12.84 -2.63 5.48
C ASP A 124 -12.33 -1.86 4.24
N TRP A 125 -12.04 -0.57 4.34
CA TRP A 125 -11.34 0.19 3.30
C TRP A 125 -9.91 -0.32 3.09
N PHE A 126 -9.16 -0.63 4.18
CA PHE A 126 -7.82 -1.25 4.06
C PHE A 126 -7.90 -2.61 3.39
N ARG A 127 -8.89 -3.43 3.75
CA ARG A 127 -9.17 -4.71 3.11
C ARG A 127 -9.50 -4.54 1.63
N ALA A 128 -10.41 -3.64 1.28
CA ALA A 128 -10.80 -3.35 -0.09
C ALA A 128 -9.59 -2.98 -0.96
N SER A 129 -8.76 -2.04 -0.46
CA SER A 129 -7.52 -1.62 -1.12
C SER A 129 -6.54 -2.77 -1.37
N ALA A 130 -6.55 -3.79 -0.54
CA ALA A 130 -5.67 -4.97 -0.65
C ALA A 130 -6.34 -6.19 -1.31
N SER A 131 -7.58 -6.07 -1.78
CA SER A 131 -8.36 -7.16 -2.38
C SER A 131 -7.96 -7.39 -3.84
N MET A 132 -6.88 -8.18 -4.03
CA MET A 132 -6.33 -8.49 -5.36
C MET A 132 -7.30 -9.35 -6.20
N PRO A 133 -7.48 -9.06 -7.49
CA PRO A 133 -8.27 -9.90 -8.40
C PRO A 133 -7.80 -11.35 -8.38
N LEU A 134 -8.76 -12.29 -8.39
CA LEU A 134 -8.58 -13.73 -8.30
C LEU A 134 -7.99 -14.24 -6.97
N ALA A 135 -7.64 -13.36 -6.05
CA ALA A 135 -7.06 -13.71 -4.76
C ALA A 135 -7.87 -13.17 -3.58
N ALA A 136 -8.90 -12.39 -3.84
CA ALA A 136 -9.84 -11.89 -2.84
C ALA A 136 -11.21 -11.63 -3.47
N ARG A 137 -12.22 -11.55 -2.61
CA ARG A 137 -13.58 -11.14 -3.01
C ARG A 137 -13.64 -9.64 -3.26
N ILE A 138 -14.64 -9.21 -3.98
CA ILE A 138 -15.08 -7.82 -4.03
C ILE A 138 -15.54 -7.43 -2.62
N VAL A 139 -15.16 -6.25 -2.17
CA VAL A 139 -15.51 -5.71 -0.85
C VAL A 139 -16.47 -4.54 -1.04
N SER A 140 -17.65 -4.66 -0.44
CA SER A 140 -18.63 -3.55 -0.41
C SER A 140 -18.39 -2.70 0.82
N VAL A 141 -18.02 -1.42 0.64
CA VAL A 141 -17.77 -0.46 1.70
C VAL A 141 -18.01 0.96 1.18
N GLY A 142 -18.55 1.85 2.03
CA GLY A 142 -18.81 3.25 1.67
C GLY A 142 -19.74 3.43 0.46
N GLY A 143 -20.61 2.44 0.16
CA GLY A 143 -21.51 2.47 -1.00
C GLY A 143 -20.85 2.03 -2.33
N TYR A 144 -19.61 1.54 -2.31
CA TYR A 144 -18.87 1.04 -3.46
C TYR A 144 -18.63 -0.46 -3.37
N ASP A 145 -18.48 -1.11 -4.52
CA ASP A 145 -17.96 -2.48 -4.65
C ASP A 145 -16.53 -2.43 -5.18
N LEU A 146 -15.56 -2.75 -4.30
CA LEU A 146 -14.14 -2.44 -4.52
C LEU A 146 -13.28 -3.68 -4.66
N LEU A 147 -12.24 -3.55 -5.47
CA LEU A 147 -11.03 -4.38 -5.51
C LEU A 147 -9.78 -3.51 -5.27
N ASP A 148 -8.59 -4.16 -5.29
CA ASP A 148 -7.27 -3.54 -5.05
C ASP A 148 -7.11 -2.21 -5.80
N GLY A 149 -6.80 -1.15 -5.06
CA GLY A 149 -6.64 0.19 -5.62
C GLY A 149 -5.55 0.29 -6.68
N GLY A 150 -4.53 -0.56 -6.59
CA GLY A 150 -3.46 -0.61 -7.58
C GLY A 150 -3.87 -1.18 -8.95
N ILE A 151 -5.16 -1.48 -9.17
CA ILE A 151 -5.72 -1.75 -10.49
C ILE A 151 -5.86 -0.44 -11.26
N ALA A 152 -6.53 0.55 -10.67
CA ALA A 152 -6.81 1.85 -11.27
C ALA A 152 -5.67 2.85 -11.03
N ASP A 153 -5.20 2.99 -9.78
CA ASP A 153 -4.10 3.88 -9.42
C ASP A 153 -3.12 3.20 -8.46
N SER A 154 -1.98 2.79 -8.98
CA SER A 154 -0.96 2.07 -8.19
C SER A 154 -0.06 3.00 -7.37
N ILE A 155 0.07 4.29 -7.76
CA ILE A 155 0.95 5.28 -7.11
C ILE A 155 0.26 6.65 -7.20
N PRO A 156 -0.65 6.97 -6.28
CA PRO A 156 -1.60 8.08 -6.36
C PRO A 156 -0.98 9.44 -6.01
N LEU A 157 0.20 9.74 -6.55
CA LEU A 157 0.90 11.01 -6.34
C LEU A 157 0.06 12.20 -6.84
N ALA A 158 -0.51 12.07 -8.05
CA ALA A 158 -1.31 13.14 -8.64
C ALA A 158 -2.56 13.49 -7.80
N TYR A 159 -3.14 12.50 -7.11
CA TYR A 159 -4.25 12.75 -6.20
C TYR A 159 -3.80 13.61 -5.01
N LEU A 160 -2.70 13.28 -4.32
CA LEU A 160 -2.20 14.09 -3.20
C LEU A 160 -1.81 15.50 -3.65
N GLU A 161 -1.14 15.64 -4.79
CA GLU A 161 -0.81 16.96 -5.36
C GLU A 161 -2.10 17.77 -5.62
N GLY A 162 -3.16 17.13 -6.12
CA GLY A 162 -4.47 17.75 -6.32
C GLY A 162 -5.19 18.13 -5.02
N GLN A 163 -4.85 17.51 -3.89
CA GLN A 163 -5.33 17.87 -2.56
C GLN A 163 -4.50 18.99 -1.91
N GLY A 164 -3.44 19.46 -2.56
CA GLY A 164 -2.60 20.55 -2.06
C GLY A 164 -1.38 20.11 -1.26
N TYR A 165 -1.05 18.81 -1.25
CA TYR A 165 0.20 18.33 -0.65
C TYR A 165 1.35 18.53 -1.65
N ASP A 166 2.23 19.47 -1.38
CA ASP A 166 3.28 19.94 -2.31
C ASP A 166 4.65 19.26 -2.09
N ARG A 167 4.94 18.76 -0.88
CA ARG A 167 6.19 18.07 -0.53
C ARG A 167 5.99 16.58 -0.36
N ASN A 168 6.00 15.85 -1.47
CA ASN A 168 5.67 14.45 -1.47
C ASN A 168 6.89 13.52 -1.37
N VAL A 169 6.86 12.58 -0.42
CA VAL A 169 7.80 11.46 -0.32
C VAL A 169 7.14 10.21 -0.88
N VAL A 170 7.71 9.66 -1.94
CA VAL A 170 7.15 8.49 -2.65
C VAL A 170 7.98 7.25 -2.33
N ILE A 171 7.36 6.23 -1.71
CA ILE A 171 8.02 4.95 -1.39
C ILE A 171 7.61 3.92 -2.44
N LEU A 172 8.57 3.49 -3.26
CA LEU A 172 8.38 2.47 -4.29
C LEU A 172 8.98 1.14 -3.84
N THR A 173 8.34 0.03 -4.23
CA THR A 173 8.82 -1.33 -3.94
C THR A 173 9.51 -2.00 -5.14
N GLN A 174 9.78 -1.23 -6.18
CA GLN A 174 10.51 -1.65 -7.37
C GLN A 174 11.73 -0.75 -7.60
N PRO A 175 12.84 -1.30 -8.10
CA PRO A 175 14.03 -0.52 -8.37
C PRO A 175 13.86 0.43 -9.55
N MET A 176 14.82 1.33 -9.71
CA MET A 176 14.91 2.20 -10.88
C MET A 176 14.91 1.38 -12.17
N GLY A 177 14.18 1.84 -13.17
CA GLY A 177 14.13 1.19 -14.48
C GLY A 177 13.20 -0.03 -14.58
N TYR A 178 12.51 -0.40 -13.50
CA TYR A 178 11.50 -1.46 -13.58
C TYR A 178 10.38 -1.07 -14.55
N VAL A 179 10.05 -1.98 -15.46
CA VAL A 179 8.94 -1.86 -16.41
C VAL A 179 7.93 -2.97 -16.14
N LYS A 180 6.70 -2.60 -15.87
CA LYS A 180 5.61 -3.55 -15.65
C LYS A 180 5.16 -4.14 -16.98
N THR A 181 5.04 -5.46 -17.03
CA THR A 181 4.60 -6.21 -18.21
C THR A 181 3.10 -6.55 -18.13
N LYS A 182 2.53 -6.94 -19.27
CA LYS A 182 1.13 -7.36 -19.37
C LYS A 182 0.81 -8.50 -18.40
N ASN A 183 -0.39 -8.43 -17.82
CA ASN A 183 -0.84 -9.45 -16.88
C ASN A 183 -1.25 -10.75 -17.63
N LYS A 184 -0.48 -11.82 -17.41
CA LYS A 184 -0.76 -13.14 -18.03
C LYS A 184 -2.08 -13.76 -17.57
N ALA A 185 -2.65 -13.33 -16.44
CA ALA A 185 -3.94 -13.82 -15.95
C ALA A 185 -5.15 -13.08 -16.53
N LEU A 186 -4.94 -12.07 -17.40
CA LEU A 186 -6.03 -11.28 -17.98
C LEU A 186 -7.11 -12.13 -18.68
N PRO A 187 -6.78 -13.20 -19.45
CA PRO A 187 -7.81 -14.06 -20.03
C PRO A 187 -8.73 -14.74 -18.99
N LEU A 188 -8.16 -15.17 -17.85
CA LEU A 188 -8.94 -15.73 -16.75
C LEU A 188 -9.78 -14.64 -16.06
N MET A 189 -9.23 -13.45 -15.85
CA MET A 189 -9.95 -12.30 -15.27
C MET A 189 -11.13 -11.91 -16.14
N ARG A 190 -11.00 -11.93 -17.47
CA ARG A 190 -12.13 -11.69 -18.42
C ARG A 190 -13.27 -12.66 -18.24
N ARG A 191 -12.98 -13.91 -17.86
CA ARG A 191 -14.03 -14.91 -17.60
C ARG A 191 -14.70 -14.70 -16.25
N VAL A 192 -13.91 -14.42 -15.22
CA VAL A 192 -14.39 -14.26 -13.83
C VAL A 192 -15.17 -12.95 -13.65
N TYR A 193 -14.65 -11.86 -14.21
CA TYR A 193 -15.22 -10.50 -14.07
C TYR A 193 -15.98 -10.05 -15.31
N ARG A 194 -16.57 -10.99 -16.08
CA ARG A 194 -17.31 -10.70 -17.33
C ARG A 194 -18.43 -9.67 -17.16
N ASP A 195 -18.99 -9.59 -15.95
CA ASP A 195 -20.10 -8.70 -15.62
C ASP A 195 -19.61 -7.28 -15.24
N TYR A 196 -18.28 -7.05 -15.24
CA TYR A 196 -17.63 -5.78 -14.93
C TYR A 196 -16.72 -5.31 -16.08
N PRO A 197 -17.27 -4.89 -17.22
CA PRO A 197 -16.47 -4.54 -18.40
C PRO A 197 -15.51 -3.38 -18.15
N ALA A 198 -15.92 -2.34 -17.42
CA ALA A 198 -15.07 -1.20 -17.08
C ALA A 198 -13.85 -1.61 -16.24
N LEU A 199 -14.03 -2.50 -15.24
CA LEU A 199 -12.91 -3.09 -14.50
C LEU A 199 -11.93 -3.83 -15.43
N LEU A 200 -12.45 -4.61 -16.40
CA LEU A 200 -11.62 -5.36 -17.34
C LEU A 200 -10.79 -4.44 -18.25
N ASP A 201 -11.34 -3.31 -18.68
CA ASP A 201 -10.62 -2.30 -19.45
C ASP A 201 -9.50 -1.67 -18.64
N THR A 202 -9.76 -1.36 -17.36
CA THR A 202 -8.75 -0.84 -16.44
C THR A 202 -7.65 -1.85 -16.17
N LEU A 203 -8.00 -3.13 -15.93
CA LEU A 203 -7.04 -4.22 -15.77
C LEU A 203 -6.16 -4.42 -17.02
N ALA A 204 -6.71 -4.24 -18.21
CA ALA A 204 -5.98 -4.38 -19.47
C ALA A 204 -4.93 -3.26 -19.68
N ARG A 205 -5.20 -2.04 -19.19
CA ARG A 205 -4.31 -0.86 -19.32
C ARG A 205 -3.39 -0.66 -18.12
N ARG A 206 -3.58 -1.42 -17.04
CA ARG A 206 -2.86 -1.25 -15.76
C ARG A 206 -1.34 -1.14 -15.91
N GLN A 207 -0.71 -1.92 -16.80
CA GLN A 207 0.74 -1.86 -16.99
C GLN A 207 1.19 -0.56 -17.64
N ASP A 208 0.41 -0.03 -18.58
CA ASP A 208 0.74 1.20 -19.30
C ASP A 208 0.63 2.39 -18.34
N VAL A 209 -0.49 2.52 -17.63
CA VAL A 209 -0.70 3.54 -16.59
C VAL A 209 0.41 3.51 -15.53
N TYR A 210 0.77 2.32 -15.02
CA TYR A 210 1.86 2.19 -14.05
C TYR A 210 3.19 2.69 -14.60
N ASN A 211 3.53 2.33 -15.84
CA ASN A 211 4.79 2.70 -16.47
C ASN A 211 4.85 4.22 -16.76
N GLU A 212 3.74 4.81 -17.20
CA GLU A 212 3.59 6.26 -17.39
C GLU A 212 3.74 7.00 -16.05
N THR A 213 3.05 6.56 -15.00
CA THR A 213 3.15 7.15 -13.65
C THR A 213 4.58 7.08 -13.12
N THR A 214 5.26 5.92 -13.24
CA THR A 214 6.65 5.82 -12.79
C THR A 214 7.63 6.64 -13.63
N ALA A 215 7.35 6.87 -14.90
CA ALA A 215 8.14 7.78 -15.75
C ALA A 215 7.95 9.24 -15.31
N ALA A 216 6.71 9.66 -15.05
CA ALA A 216 6.41 11.00 -14.54
C ALA A 216 7.06 11.24 -13.15
N ILE A 217 7.00 10.27 -12.25
CA ILE A 217 7.67 10.36 -10.92
C ILE A 217 9.18 10.51 -11.08
N ARG A 218 9.82 9.77 -11.98
CA ARG A 218 11.27 9.92 -12.24
C ARG A 218 11.64 11.32 -12.74
N GLU A 219 10.80 11.90 -13.58
CA GLU A 219 11.03 13.26 -14.07
C GLU A 219 10.85 14.28 -12.94
N LYS A 220 9.82 14.15 -12.10
CA LYS A 220 9.63 14.99 -10.92
C LYS A 220 10.77 14.84 -9.91
N GLU A 221 11.26 13.62 -9.66
CA GLU A 221 12.44 13.35 -8.82
C GLU A 221 13.69 14.06 -9.36
N ARG A 222 13.95 14.00 -10.68
CA ARG A 222 15.08 14.68 -11.31
C ARG A 222 15.02 16.20 -11.16
N ARG A 223 13.82 16.77 -11.10
CA ARG A 223 13.58 18.21 -10.87
C ARG A 223 13.54 18.60 -9.40
N GLY A 224 13.65 17.64 -8.48
CA GLY A 224 13.57 17.90 -7.05
C GLY A 224 12.15 18.22 -6.53
N GLU A 225 11.11 17.91 -7.30
CA GLU A 225 9.71 18.16 -6.94
C GLU A 225 9.16 17.10 -5.98
N VAL A 226 9.73 15.89 -6.02
CA VAL A 226 9.38 14.78 -5.12
C VAL A 226 10.63 14.10 -4.60
N PHE A 227 10.54 13.54 -3.39
CA PHE A 227 11.60 12.71 -2.81
C PHE A 227 11.22 11.23 -2.96
N VAL A 228 12.07 10.43 -3.60
CA VAL A 228 11.75 9.03 -3.86
C VAL A 228 12.66 8.09 -3.08
N ILE A 229 12.06 7.13 -2.36
CA ILE A 229 12.73 6.03 -1.68
C ILE A 229 12.38 4.73 -2.41
N ARG A 230 13.39 3.96 -2.82
CA ARG A 230 13.21 2.70 -3.53
C ARG A 230 14.38 1.74 -3.26
N PRO A 231 14.18 0.41 -3.41
CA PRO A 231 15.28 -0.54 -3.36
C PRO A 231 16.20 -0.37 -4.58
N GLU A 232 17.48 -0.63 -4.39
CA GLU A 232 18.49 -0.57 -5.48
C GLU A 232 18.35 -1.75 -6.46
N ALA A 233 17.84 -2.90 -5.99
CA ALA A 233 17.63 -4.12 -6.76
C ALA A 233 16.24 -4.71 -6.49
N PRO A 234 15.75 -5.64 -7.34
CA PRO A 234 14.50 -6.36 -7.09
C PRO A 234 14.50 -7.04 -5.72
N LEU A 235 13.40 -6.90 -4.97
CA LEU A 235 13.25 -7.51 -3.65
C LEU A 235 13.09 -9.03 -3.78
N ASP A 236 13.92 -9.79 -3.07
CA ASP A 236 13.85 -11.28 -3.00
C ASP A 236 12.74 -11.71 -2.04
N ILE A 237 11.50 -11.50 -2.46
CA ILE A 237 10.32 -11.93 -1.70
C ILE A 237 9.15 -12.27 -2.64
N LYS A 238 8.42 -13.32 -2.32
CA LYS A 238 7.23 -13.71 -3.07
C LYS A 238 6.02 -12.83 -2.69
N ARG A 239 4.97 -12.89 -3.52
CA ARG A 239 3.70 -12.20 -3.22
C ARG A 239 3.11 -12.67 -1.89
N VAL A 240 3.12 -13.98 -1.64
CA VAL A 240 2.90 -14.63 -0.35
C VAL A 240 4.19 -15.37 -0.01
N ASP A 241 4.78 -15.08 1.13
CA ASP A 241 6.03 -15.69 1.58
C ASP A 241 5.88 -16.15 3.04
N HIS A 242 6.27 -17.39 3.31
CA HIS A 242 6.22 -18.00 4.63
C HIS A 242 7.63 -18.12 5.27
N ASN A 243 8.66 -17.58 4.60
CA ASN A 243 10.03 -17.61 5.10
C ASN A 243 10.31 -16.37 5.95
N ARG A 244 10.38 -16.58 7.27
CA ARG A 244 10.65 -15.51 8.25
C ARG A 244 11.95 -14.75 7.95
N ALA A 245 13.00 -15.43 7.52
CA ALA A 245 14.28 -14.78 7.23
C ALA A 245 14.17 -13.83 6.03
N ARG A 246 13.43 -14.20 4.97
CA ARG A 246 13.18 -13.29 3.84
C ARG A 246 12.31 -12.12 4.22
N ILE A 247 11.26 -12.36 5.03
CA ILE A 247 10.39 -11.31 5.57
C ILE A 247 11.23 -10.27 6.32
N GLN A 248 12.08 -10.75 7.25
CA GLN A 248 12.97 -9.89 8.03
C GLN A 248 13.95 -9.14 7.13
N ALA A 249 14.64 -9.83 6.22
CA ALA A 249 15.65 -9.23 5.35
C ALA A 249 15.08 -8.10 4.47
N VAL A 250 13.86 -8.24 3.94
CA VAL A 250 13.23 -7.19 3.13
C VAL A 250 12.82 -5.99 3.99
N TYR A 251 12.36 -6.21 5.20
CA TYR A 251 12.07 -5.15 6.15
C TYR A 251 13.36 -4.41 6.56
N ASP A 252 14.42 -5.14 6.92
CA ASP A 252 15.72 -4.58 7.31
C ASP A 252 16.33 -3.76 6.17
N LEU A 253 16.18 -4.21 4.93
CA LEU A 253 16.59 -3.44 3.75
C LEU A 253 15.84 -2.10 3.68
N GLY A 254 14.53 -2.10 3.95
CA GLY A 254 13.73 -0.87 4.02
C GLY A 254 14.25 0.09 5.08
N ARG A 255 14.56 -0.43 6.27
CA ARG A 255 15.18 0.33 7.37
C ARG A 255 16.51 0.97 6.96
N ALA A 256 17.40 0.15 6.42
CA ALA A 256 18.73 0.61 6.00
C ALA A 256 18.68 1.68 4.90
N VAL A 257 17.75 1.53 3.94
CA VAL A 257 17.55 2.54 2.89
C VAL A 257 16.98 3.84 3.49
N ALA A 258 16.02 3.74 4.41
CA ALA A 258 15.48 4.91 5.10
C ALA A 258 16.58 5.66 5.84
N GLU A 259 17.38 4.97 6.68
CA GLU A 259 18.47 5.57 7.45
C GLU A 259 19.46 6.34 6.57
N LYS A 260 19.89 5.75 5.45
CA LYS A 260 20.77 6.43 4.48
C LYS A 260 20.14 7.68 3.86
N ARG A 261 18.82 7.75 3.78
CA ARG A 261 18.10 8.82 3.09
C ARG A 261 17.51 9.87 4.04
N LEU A 262 17.51 9.65 5.37
CA LEU A 262 16.86 10.51 6.36
C LEU A 262 17.33 11.97 6.29
N ALA A 263 18.65 12.21 6.24
CA ALA A 263 19.18 13.57 6.20
C ALA A 263 18.72 14.32 4.94
N ALA A 264 18.84 13.70 3.75
CA ALA A 264 18.41 14.30 2.50
C ALA A 264 16.88 14.50 2.46
N MET A 265 16.11 13.59 3.06
CA MET A 265 14.66 13.72 3.13
C MET A 265 14.26 14.90 4.05
N ARG A 266 14.91 15.07 5.19
CA ARG A 266 14.68 16.25 6.07
C ARG A 266 14.94 17.54 5.31
N THR A 267 16.09 17.66 4.66
CA THR A 267 16.40 18.84 3.83
C THR A 267 15.30 19.09 2.80
N PHE A 268 14.86 18.04 2.06
CA PHE A 268 13.78 18.17 1.09
C PHE A 268 12.47 18.68 1.71
N LEU A 269 12.10 18.18 2.90
CA LEU A 269 10.85 18.56 3.57
C LEU A 269 10.92 19.98 4.18
N GLU A 270 12.12 20.43 4.60
CA GLU A 270 12.35 21.74 5.21
C GLU A 270 12.51 22.86 4.18
N GLU A 271 12.95 22.56 2.97
CA GLU A 271 13.03 23.51 1.87
C GLU A 271 11.61 23.97 1.48
N ARG A 272 11.06 24.94 2.23
CA ARG A 272 9.85 25.66 1.83
C ARG A 272 10.14 26.32 0.50
N GLY A 273 9.30 26.01 -0.49
CA GLY A 273 9.49 26.50 -1.84
C GLY A 273 9.75 27.99 -1.86
N ASN A 274 11.00 28.35 -2.12
CA ASN A 274 11.34 29.62 -2.73
C ASN A 274 10.89 29.53 -4.19
N GLN A 275 9.60 29.64 -4.43
CA GLN A 275 9.11 30.03 -5.75
C GLN A 275 8.39 31.36 -5.62
N PRO A 276 8.81 32.33 -6.47
CA PRO A 276 8.31 33.70 -6.46
C PRO A 276 6.83 33.80 -6.81
#